data_decaeb5c2411ebea55fa421d6c113c0a
#
_entry.id   decaeb5c2411ebea55fa421d6c113c0a
#
_cell.length_a   1.000
_cell.length_b   1.000
_cell.length_c   1.000
_cell.angle_alpha   90.00
_cell.angle_beta   90.00
_cell.angle_gamma   90.00
#
_symmetry.space_group_name_H-M   'P 1'
#
loop_
_entity.id
_entity.type
_entity.pdbx_description
1 polymer ?
#
loop_
_entity_poly.entity_id
_entity_poly.type
_entity_poly.pdbx_seq_one_letter_code
_entity_poly.pdbx_strand_id
1 'polypeptide(L)'
;MGFYHLRRTRYGMGDGFFVVVALGDSLTAGYRMRDPYAIDPRAPYPAQLETLLREKFRGKKQAFVVNAGVNGESTEGMLWRFSLAVIAEKPDAVIVWGGINDLGAARNPEQVMGNLAKLYESYREIGAMPVACTLTPTRRTSPNMRRLNDMISAHASEKGLILADLFPGLADTEGNLRQEYSDDGAHLTQTGYRRVAEIILHALTPLIAEREP
;
A
#
# COMPACT_ATOMS: atom_id res chain seq x y z
N MET A 1 3.55 0.59 -23.57
CA MET A 1 2.14 0.35 -23.95
C MET A 1 1.86 -1.07 -24.50
N GLY A 2 2.66 -1.64 -25.39
CA GLY A 2 2.34 -2.93 -26.04
C GLY A 2 2.32 -4.18 -25.16
N PHE A 3 3.14 -4.28 -24.13
CA PHE A 3 3.26 -5.50 -23.31
C PHE A 3 2.07 -5.73 -22.34
N TYR A 4 1.42 -4.68 -21.90
CA TYR A 4 0.30 -4.77 -20.96
C TYR A 4 -0.99 -5.24 -21.64
N HIS A 5 -1.22 -4.76 -22.85
CA HIS A 5 -2.41 -5.15 -23.66
C HIS A 5 -2.39 -6.62 -24.04
N LEU A 6 -1.20 -7.15 -24.41
CA LEU A 6 -1.01 -8.56 -24.76
C LEU A 6 -1.21 -9.54 -23.60
N ARG A 7 -0.96 -9.12 -22.33
CA ARG A 7 -1.16 -9.99 -21.18
C ARG A 7 -2.63 -10.13 -20.76
N ARG A 8 -3.42 -9.02 -20.83
CA ARG A 8 -4.86 -9.08 -20.50
C ARG A 8 -5.67 -9.93 -21.48
N THR A 9 -5.42 -9.78 -22.76
CA THR A 9 -6.08 -10.58 -23.80
C THR A 9 -5.76 -12.08 -23.70
N ARG A 10 -4.55 -12.44 -23.24
CA ARG A 10 -4.13 -13.85 -23.11
C ARG A 10 -4.86 -14.63 -22.00
N TYR A 11 -5.52 -13.93 -21.05
CA TYR A 11 -6.17 -14.52 -19.88
C TYR A 11 -7.66 -14.17 -19.74
N GLY A 12 -8.27 -13.59 -20.76
CA GLY A 12 -9.72 -13.32 -20.77
C GLY A 12 -10.21 -12.23 -19.83
N MET A 13 -9.32 -11.52 -19.13
CA MET A 13 -9.68 -10.31 -18.38
C MET A 13 -9.64 -9.12 -19.36
N GLY A 14 -10.82 -8.66 -19.78
CA GLY A 14 -10.96 -7.49 -20.65
C GLY A 14 -10.64 -6.18 -19.92
N ASP A 15 -10.67 -5.06 -20.65
CA ASP A 15 -10.40 -3.69 -20.15
C ASP A 15 -11.40 -3.20 -19.07
N GLY A 16 -12.39 -4.03 -18.72
CA GLY A 16 -13.43 -3.74 -17.73
C GLY A 16 -13.02 -3.83 -16.25
N PHE A 17 -11.77 -4.24 -15.95
CA PHE A 17 -11.32 -4.46 -14.58
C PHE A 17 -10.11 -3.59 -14.24
N PHE A 18 -10.07 -3.12 -12.99
CA PHE A 18 -8.92 -2.48 -12.38
C PHE A 18 -8.57 -3.22 -11.09
N VAL A 19 -7.47 -3.95 -11.09
CA VAL A 19 -7.06 -4.83 -9.99
C VAL A 19 -5.87 -4.24 -9.26
N VAL A 20 -6.00 -4.07 -7.96
CA VAL A 20 -4.94 -3.61 -7.05
C VAL A 20 -4.66 -4.70 -6.04
N VAL A 21 -3.40 -5.02 -5.81
CA VAL A 21 -2.99 -5.84 -4.66
C VAL A 21 -2.38 -4.94 -3.60
N ALA A 22 -2.87 -5.06 -2.37
CA ALA A 22 -2.35 -4.38 -1.21
C ALA A 22 -1.44 -5.33 -0.42
N LEU A 23 -0.13 -5.22 -0.65
CA LEU A 23 0.90 -5.97 0.06
C LEU A 23 1.37 -5.20 1.29
N GLY A 24 1.42 -5.85 2.44
CA GLY A 24 1.87 -5.21 3.67
C GLY A 24 1.73 -6.08 4.91
N ASP A 25 1.85 -5.45 6.05
CA ASP A 25 1.81 -6.05 7.37
C ASP A 25 0.42 -5.96 8.05
N SER A 26 0.40 -5.83 9.38
CA SER A 26 -0.83 -5.68 10.17
C SER A 26 -1.66 -4.44 9.81
N LEU A 27 -1.00 -3.37 9.35
CA LEU A 27 -1.68 -2.15 8.90
C LEU A 27 -2.43 -2.38 7.58
N THR A 28 -1.92 -3.25 6.73
CA THR A 28 -2.64 -3.67 5.51
C THR A 28 -3.70 -4.72 5.82
N ALA A 29 -3.40 -5.69 6.69
CA ALA A 29 -4.39 -6.67 7.16
C ALA A 29 -5.61 -6.02 7.84
N GLY A 30 -5.42 -4.81 8.39
CA GLY A 30 -6.48 -4.05 9.05
C GLY A 30 -6.62 -4.36 10.53
N TYR A 31 -5.53 -4.74 11.18
CA TYR A 31 -5.50 -4.99 12.62
C TYR A 31 -5.91 -3.74 13.41
N ARG A 32 -6.77 -3.92 14.43
CA ARG A 32 -7.24 -2.88 15.35
C ARG A 32 -7.07 -3.34 16.78
N MET A 33 -6.40 -2.52 17.61
CA MET A 33 -6.07 -2.91 18.99
C MET A 33 -7.29 -3.12 19.88
N ARG A 34 -8.30 -2.24 19.79
CA ARG A 34 -9.53 -2.36 20.60
C ARG A 34 -10.43 -3.51 20.19
N ASP A 35 -10.27 -3.98 18.98
CA ASP A 35 -11.11 -5.00 18.42
C ASP A 35 -10.30 -5.93 17.47
N PRO A 36 -9.33 -6.66 18.02
CA PRO A 36 -8.41 -7.48 17.22
C PRO A 36 -9.12 -8.65 16.53
N TYR A 37 -10.33 -8.99 16.99
CA TYR A 37 -11.18 -10.04 16.43
C TYR A 37 -12.40 -9.49 15.69
N ALA A 38 -12.54 -8.15 15.60
CA ALA A 38 -13.67 -7.57 14.87
C ALA A 38 -13.57 -7.89 13.40
N ILE A 39 -14.49 -8.70 12.97
CA ILE A 39 -14.65 -9.10 11.58
C ILE A 39 -15.57 -8.07 10.88
N ASP A 40 -15.18 -6.80 10.85
CA ASP A 40 -15.74 -5.89 9.86
C ASP A 40 -14.82 -5.91 8.63
N PRO A 41 -15.14 -6.65 7.59
CA PRO A 41 -14.30 -6.76 6.40
C PRO A 41 -14.17 -5.43 5.64
N ARG A 42 -14.97 -4.41 6.01
CA ARG A 42 -14.95 -3.07 5.40
C ARG A 42 -14.01 -2.11 6.14
N ALA A 43 -13.52 -2.47 7.33
CA ALA A 43 -12.66 -1.58 8.12
C ALA A 43 -11.25 -1.40 7.56
N PRO A 44 -10.55 -2.43 7.04
CA PRO A 44 -9.21 -2.30 6.47
C PRO A 44 -9.18 -1.31 5.30
N TYR A 45 -8.06 -0.59 5.13
CA TYR A 45 -7.95 0.38 4.03
C TYR A 45 -8.13 -0.23 2.63
N PRO A 46 -7.73 -1.49 2.34
CA PRO A 46 -7.96 -2.06 1.01
C PRO A 46 -9.44 -2.14 0.64
N ALA A 47 -10.31 -2.53 1.58
CA ALA A 47 -11.75 -2.58 1.35
C ALA A 47 -12.36 -1.18 1.17
N GLN A 48 -11.87 -0.20 1.93
CA GLN A 48 -12.29 1.20 1.78
C GLN A 48 -11.80 1.79 0.45
N LEU A 49 -10.57 1.47 0.04
CA LEU A 49 -10.02 1.88 -1.26
C LEU A 49 -10.81 1.26 -2.42
N GLU A 50 -11.22 0.00 -2.31
CA GLU A 50 -12.06 -0.64 -3.32
C GLU A 50 -13.39 0.12 -3.52
N THR A 51 -14.03 0.50 -2.41
CA THR A 51 -15.25 1.31 -2.45
C THR A 51 -15.02 2.64 -3.16
N LEU A 52 -13.96 3.36 -2.79
CA LEU A 52 -13.58 4.63 -3.40
C LEU A 52 -13.27 4.51 -4.90
N LEU A 53 -12.56 3.45 -5.30
CA LEU A 53 -12.25 3.20 -6.71
C LEU A 53 -13.51 2.90 -7.52
N ARG A 54 -14.45 2.12 -6.98
CA ARG A 54 -15.74 1.84 -7.63
C ARG A 54 -16.56 3.11 -7.82
N GLU A 55 -16.60 3.98 -6.83
CA GLU A 55 -17.22 5.30 -6.92
C GLU A 55 -16.53 6.17 -7.98
N LYS A 56 -15.20 6.16 -8.02
CA LYS A 56 -14.41 6.94 -8.99
C LYS A 56 -14.66 6.48 -10.42
N PHE A 57 -14.71 5.19 -10.67
CA PHE A 57 -14.99 4.64 -12.00
C PHE A 57 -16.46 4.75 -12.44
N ARG A 58 -17.39 5.02 -11.51
CA ARG A 58 -18.83 5.22 -11.81
C ARG A 58 -19.44 4.11 -12.67
N GLY A 59 -19.07 2.86 -12.41
CA GLY A 59 -19.55 1.70 -13.15
C GLY A 59 -18.88 1.45 -14.51
N LYS A 60 -17.99 2.32 -14.98
CA LYS A 60 -17.23 2.12 -16.22
C LYS A 60 -16.23 0.97 -16.14
N LYS A 61 -15.67 0.75 -14.95
CA LYS A 61 -14.80 -0.39 -14.61
C LYS A 61 -15.15 -0.98 -13.27
N GLN A 62 -14.93 -2.28 -13.14
CA GLN A 62 -15.00 -2.95 -11.84
C GLN A 62 -13.63 -2.86 -11.17
N ALA A 63 -13.59 -2.33 -9.95
CA ALA A 63 -12.37 -2.26 -9.16
C ALA A 63 -12.37 -3.37 -8.12
N PHE A 64 -11.21 -4.00 -7.96
CA PHE A 64 -10.92 -5.00 -6.94
C PHE A 64 -9.64 -4.64 -6.21
N VAL A 65 -9.67 -4.70 -4.88
CA VAL A 65 -8.48 -4.49 -4.05
C VAL A 65 -8.27 -5.72 -3.18
N VAL A 66 -7.31 -6.54 -3.57
CA VAL A 66 -6.94 -7.76 -2.84
C VAL A 66 -6.11 -7.39 -1.62
N ASN A 67 -6.60 -7.73 -0.44
CA ASN A 67 -5.85 -7.55 0.80
C ASN A 67 -4.86 -8.70 0.99
N ALA A 68 -3.58 -8.42 0.80
CA ALA A 68 -2.46 -9.33 1.02
C ALA A 68 -1.61 -8.91 2.24
N GLY A 69 -2.23 -8.37 3.28
CA GLY A 69 -1.59 -8.03 4.55
C GLY A 69 -1.37 -9.24 5.44
N VAL A 70 -0.22 -9.33 6.12
CA VAL A 70 0.10 -10.38 7.10
C VAL A 70 0.62 -9.74 8.39
N ASN A 71 -0.06 -10.01 9.51
CA ASN A 71 0.29 -9.42 10.80
C ASN A 71 1.75 -9.71 11.17
N GLY A 72 2.50 -8.68 11.60
CA GLY A 72 3.88 -8.81 12.05
C GLY A 72 4.91 -9.01 10.94
N GLU A 73 4.51 -8.96 9.68
CA GLU A 73 5.40 -9.26 8.56
C GLU A 73 6.49 -8.20 8.37
N SER A 74 7.70 -8.68 8.09
CA SER A 74 8.84 -7.87 7.68
C SER A 74 8.92 -7.72 6.16
N THR A 75 9.70 -6.76 5.69
CA THR A 75 9.94 -6.57 4.25
C THR A 75 10.63 -7.79 3.61
N GLU A 76 11.43 -8.54 4.35
CA GLU A 76 12.00 -9.81 3.91
C GLU A 76 10.93 -10.89 3.71
N GLY A 77 9.96 -10.98 4.65
CA GLY A 77 8.80 -11.88 4.50
C GLY A 77 7.96 -11.54 3.27
N MET A 78 7.74 -10.26 3.01
CA MET A 78 7.05 -9.79 1.79
C MET A 78 7.78 -10.23 0.51
N LEU A 79 9.13 -10.19 0.48
CA LEU A 79 9.93 -10.67 -0.65
C LEU A 79 9.76 -12.19 -0.86
N TRP A 80 9.71 -12.97 0.22
CA TRP A 80 9.54 -14.42 0.11
C TRP A 80 8.21 -14.84 -0.53
N ARG A 81 7.13 -14.11 -0.25
CA ARG A 81 5.80 -14.44 -0.77
C ARG A 81 5.35 -13.59 -1.95
N PHE A 82 6.22 -12.73 -2.48
CA PHE A 82 5.87 -11.79 -3.55
C PHE A 82 5.18 -12.49 -4.74
N SER A 83 5.69 -13.65 -5.17
CA SER A 83 5.15 -14.38 -6.30
C SER A 83 3.78 -15.00 -6.03
N LEU A 84 3.59 -15.56 -4.83
CA LEU A 84 2.34 -16.23 -4.45
C LEU A 84 1.20 -15.24 -4.20
N ALA A 85 1.52 -14.10 -3.56
CA ALA A 85 0.52 -13.11 -3.16
C ALA A 85 0.04 -12.20 -4.30
N VAL A 86 0.83 -12.06 -5.37
CA VAL A 86 0.61 -10.99 -6.36
C VAL A 86 0.50 -11.49 -7.79
N ILE A 87 1.34 -12.44 -8.21
CA ILE A 87 1.38 -12.86 -9.63
C ILE A 87 0.06 -13.49 -10.07
N ALA A 88 -0.60 -14.25 -9.19
CA ALA A 88 -1.87 -14.92 -9.50
C ALA A 88 -2.99 -13.91 -9.82
N GLU A 89 -2.97 -12.74 -9.19
CA GLU A 89 -4.02 -11.71 -9.32
C GLU A 89 -3.86 -10.83 -10.57
N LYS A 90 -2.70 -10.85 -11.24
CA LYS A 90 -2.39 -10.03 -12.42
C LYS A 90 -2.78 -8.55 -12.25
N PRO A 91 -2.27 -7.90 -11.21
CA PRO A 91 -2.73 -6.57 -10.84
C PRO A 91 -2.30 -5.49 -11.83
N ASP A 92 -3.08 -4.42 -11.89
CA ASP A 92 -2.69 -3.15 -12.52
C ASP A 92 -1.72 -2.37 -11.66
N ALA A 93 -1.92 -2.44 -10.33
CA ALA A 93 -1.05 -1.81 -9.36
C ALA A 93 -0.82 -2.70 -8.12
N VAL A 94 0.34 -2.54 -7.50
CA VAL A 94 0.66 -3.16 -6.21
C VAL A 94 1.04 -2.08 -5.22
N ILE A 95 0.24 -1.91 -4.19
CA ILE A 95 0.56 -1.07 -3.04
C ILE A 95 1.54 -1.84 -2.17
N VAL A 96 2.69 -1.25 -1.88
CA VAL A 96 3.70 -1.83 -0.99
C VAL A 96 3.83 -0.94 0.25
N TRP A 97 3.33 -1.44 1.37
CA TRP A 97 3.36 -0.72 2.63
C TRP A 97 3.89 -1.60 3.75
N GLY A 98 5.15 -1.42 4.12
CA GLY A 98 5.84 -2.23 5.13
C GLY A 98 7.16 -1.61 5.56
N GLY A 99 7.76 -2.22 6.60
CA GLY A 99 9.03 -1.79 7.17
C GLY A 99 8.95 -1.37 8.64
N ILE A 100 7.76 -1.14 9.18
CA ILE A 100 7.60 -0.78 10.59
C ILE A 100 8.04 -1.91 11.53
N ASN A 101 7.75 -3.16 11.18
CA ASN A 101 8.18 -4.34 11.95
C ASN A 101 9.69 -4.55 11.87
N ASP A 102 10.29 -4.26 10.71
CA ASP A 102 11.74 -4.30 10.53
C ASP A 102 12.45 -3.30 11.48
N LEU A 103 11.97 -2.05 11.51
CA LEU A 103 12.49 -1.03 12.41
C LEU A 103 12.25 -1.38 13.88
N GLY A 104 11.10 -1.97 14.20
CA GLY A 104 10.79 -2.50 15.53
C GLY A 104 11.73 -3.62 15.96
N ALA A 105 12.21 -4.43 15.01
CA ALA A 105 13.24 -5.46 15.22
C ALA A 105 14.69 -4.92 15.10
N ALA A 106 14.86 -3.60 15.21
CA ALA A 106 16.14 -2.91 15.15
C ALA A 106 16.94 -3.11 13.84
N ARG A 107 16.29 -3.46 12.74
CA ARG A 107 16.93 -3.44 11.41
C ARG A 107 17.18 -1.97 10.99
N ASN A 108 18.28 -1.74 10.28
CA ASN A 108 18.58 -0.38 9.82
C ASN A 108 17.72 0.00 8.60
N PRO A 109 17.44 1.30 8.40
CA PRO A 109 16.61 1.77 7.29
C PRO A 109 17.13 1.39 5.91
N GLU A 110 18.44 1.28 5.73
CA GLU A 110 19.08 0.91 4.46
C GLU A 110 18.76 -0.54 4.05
N GLN A 111 18.77 -1.46 5.00
CA GLN A 111 18.38 -2.85 4.74
C GLN A 111 16.92 -2.95 4.37
N VAL A 112 16.05 -2.22 5.09
CA VAL A 112 14.61 -2.17 4.82
C VAL A 112 14.35 -1.59 3.44
N MET A 113 14.99 -0.46 3.11
CA MET A 113 14.87 0.18 1.79
C MET A 113 15.37 -0.75 0.67
N GLY A 114 16.45 -1.48 0.90
CA GLY A 114 16.97 -2.46 -0.06
C GLY A 114 15.95 -3.57 -0.39
N ASN A 115 15.18 -4.03 0.60
CA ASN A 115 14.10 -5.00 0.38
C ASN A 115 12.92 -4.37 -0.36
N LEU A 116 12.51 -3.16 0.02
CA LEU A 116 11.43 -2.43 -0.66
C LEU A 116 11.78 -2.16 -2.13
N ALA A 117 13.02 -1.73 -2.42
CA ALA A 117 13.49 -1.50 -3.79
C ALA A 117 13.38 -2.75 -4.66
N LYS A 118 13.78 -3.92 -4.13
CA LYS A 118 13.64 -5.22 -4.82
C LYS A 118 12.17 -5.55 -5.10
N LEU A 119 11.26 -5.30 -4.13
CA LEU A 119 9.83 -5.50 -4.33
C LEU A 119 9.30 -4.61 -5.47
N TYR A 120 9.63 -3.31 -5.47
CA TYR A 120 9.19 -2.39 -6.52
C TYR A 120 9.67 -2.84 -7.91
N GLU A 121 10.93 -3.26 -8.01
CA GLU A 121 11.50 -3.74 -9.28
C GLU A 121 10.80 -5.02 -9.74
N SER A 122 10.63 -6.00 -8.86
CA SER A 122 9.96 -7.26 -9.19
C SER A 122 8.53 -7.05 -9.70
N TYR A 123 7.79 -6.07 -9.15
CA TYR A 123 6.44 -5.76 -9.63
C TYR A 123 6.45 -5.09 -10.99
N ARG A 124 7.40 -4.21 -11.26
CA ARG A 124 7.57 -3.63 -12.60
C ARG A 124 7.89 -4.67 -13.66
N GLU A 125 8.76 -5.63 -13.35
CA GLU A 125 9.12 -6.72 -14.27
C GLU A 125 7.92 -7.56 -14.71
N ILE A 126 6.95 -7.78 -13.84
CA ILE A 126 5.70 -8.47 -14.18
C ILE A 126 4.65 -7.56 -14.82
N GLY A 127 4.95 -6.28 -15.00
CA GLY A 127 4.09 -5.29 -15.64
C GLY A 127 3.02 -4.70 -14.73
N ALA A 128 3.14 -4.84 -13.41
CA ALA A 128 2.32 -4.14 -12.43
C ALA A 128 2.96 -2.79 -12.05
N MET A 129 2.14 -1.78 -11.75
CA MET A 129 2.64 -0.48 -11.27
C MET A 129 2.83 -0.54 -9.75
N PRO A 130 4.07 -0.45 -9.24
CA PRO A 130 4.28 -0.35 -7.80
C PRO A 130 3.89 1.03 -7.28
N VAL A 131 3.18 1.02 -6.15
CA VAL A 131 2.83 2.20 -5.36
C VAL A 131 3.63 2.13 -4.08
N ALA A 132 4.63 2.98 -3.95
CA ALA A 132 5.44 3.10 -2.75
C ALA A 132 4.67 3.89 -1.69
N CYS A 133 4.56 3.35 -0.47
CA CYS A 133 3.94 4.04 0.65
C CYS A 133 5.01 4.43 1.68
N THR A 134 5.01 5.67 2.16
CA THR A 134 5.74 6.02 3.37
C THR A 134 5.09 5.37 4.59
N LEU A 135 5.87 5.08 5.64
CA LEU A 135 5.33 4.63 6.91
C LEU A 135 4.48 5.74 7.54
N THR A 136 3.36 5.36 8.12
CA THR A 136 2.58 6.29 8.96
C THR A 136 3.35 6.65 10.23
N PRO A 137 3.13 7.85 10.81
CA PRO A 137 3.72 8.16 12.10
C PRO A 137 3.28 7.17 13.18
N THR A 138 4.01 7.10 14.27
CA THR A 138 3.62 6.40 15.49
C THR A 138 3.46 7.39 16.65
N ARG A 139 2.99 6.94 17.81
CA ARG A 139 2.88 7.79 19.01
C ARG A 139 4.19 8.53 19.35
N ARG A 140 5.32 7.91 19.03
CA ARG A 140 6.66 8.51 19.12
C ARG A 140 7.44 8.12 17.88
N THR A 141 7.32 8.92 16.85
CA THR A 141 7.99 8.67 15.58
C THR A 141 9.50 8.73 15.73
N SER A 142 10.18 7.62 15.45
CA SER A 142 11.63 7.52 15.58
C SER A 142 12.38 8.23 14.44
N PRO A 143 13.65 8.64 14.66
CA PRO A 143 14.49 9.15 13.58
C PRO A 143 14.69 8.15 12.42
N ASN A 144 14.81 6.86 12.72
CA ASN A 144 14.95 5.81 11.70
C ASN A 144 13.70 5.71 10.81
N MET A 145 12.50 5.91 11.36
CA MET A 145 11.28 5.94 10.57
C MET A 145 11.26 7.13 9.61
N ARG A 146 11.62 8.32 10.07
CA ARG A 146 11.73 9.52 9.23
C ARG A 146 12.75 9.29 8.10
N ARG A 147 13.94 8.78 8.46
CA ARG A 147 14.98 8.43 7.49
C ARG A 147 14.50 7.43 6.44
N LEU A 148 13.80 6.37 6.84
CA LEU A 148 13.24 5.41 5.89
C LEU A 148 12.21 6.07 4.96
N ASN A 149 11.34 6.93 5.48
CA ASN A 149 10.37 7.69 4.68
C ASN A 149 11.05 8.60 3.67
N ASP A 150 12.13 9.29 4.06
CA ASP A 150 12.93 10.11 3.13
C ASP A 150 13.54 9.25 2.02
N MET A 151 14.06 8.05 2.36
CA MET A 151 14.62 7.12 1.39
C MET A 151 13.55 6.57 0.43
N ILE A 152 12.36 6.22 0.94
CA ILE A 152 11.24 5.77 0.10
C ILE A 152 10.85 6.88 -0.89
N SER A 153 10.70 8.11 -0.40
CA SER A 153 10.31 9.24 -1.24
C SER A 153 11.36 9.57 -2.31
N ALA A 154 12.65 9.58 -1.93
CA ALA A 154 13.75 9.79 -2.85
C ALA A 154 13.80 8.71 -3.94
N HIS A 155 13.68 7.44 -3.54
CA HIS A 155 13.68 6.31 -4.48
C HIS A 155 12.47 6.35 -5.43
N ALA A 156 11.29 6.66 -4.90
CA ALA A 156 10.10 6.81 -5.72
C ALA A 156 10.25 7.91 -6.77
N SER A 157 10.81 9.06 -6.39
CA SER A 157 11.14 10.16 -7.30
C SER A 157 12.17 9.75 -8.37
N GLU A 158 13.29 9.13 -7.95
CA GLU A 158 14.35 8.69 -8.86
C GLU A 158 13.86 7.66 -9.89
N LYS A 159 13.05 6.71 -9.45
CA LYS A 159 12.57 5.59 -10.28
C LYS A 159 11.25 5.88 -10.99
N GLY A 160 10.64 7.04 -10.78
CA GLY A 160 9.32 7.38 -11.35
C GLY A 160 8.22 6.43 -10.86
N LEU A 161 8.23 6.08 -9.57
CA LEU A 161 7.18 5.30 -8.94
C LEU A 161 6.04 6.20 -8.49
N ILE A 162 4.84 5.64 -8.38
CA ILE A 162 3.75 6.31 -7.68
C ILE A 162 4.09 6.32 -6.18
N LEU A 163 4.09 7.51 -5.57
CA LEU A 163 4.27 7.69 -4.13
C LEU A 163 2.93 8.01 -3.46
N ALA A 164 2.54 7.20 -2.50
CA ALA A 164 1.50 7.52 -1.54
C ALA A 164 2.18 7.98 -0.23
N ASP A 165 2.33 9.28 -0.06
CA ASP A 165 2.94 9.84 1.14
C ASP A 165 1.93 9.87 2.30
N LEU A 166 1.93 8.79 3.08
CA LEU A 166 0.98 8.60 4.18
C LEU A 166 1.34 9.42 5.41
N PHE A 167 2.64 9.71 5.60
CA PHE A 167 3.14 10.33 6.82
C PHE A 167 2.47 11.67 7.14
N PRO A 168 2.49 12.69 6.27
CA PRO A 168 1.93 13.99 6.58
C PRO A 168 0.40 13.97 6.75
N GLY A 169 -0.27 13.02 6.11
CA GLY A 169 -1.72 12.89 6.18
C GLY A 169 -2.27 12.41 7.52
N LEU A 170 -1.40 11.76 8.34
CA LEU A 170 -1.76 11.22 9.65
C LEU A 170 -0.97 11.83 10.80
N ALA A 171 0.06 12.64 10.53
CA ALA A 171 0.90 13.30 11.52
C ALA A 171 0.21 14.50 12.16
N ASP A 172 0.49 14.72 13.45
CA ASP A 172 0.26 15.97 14.14
C ASP A 172 1.38 17.00 13.85
N THR A 173 1.33 18.16 14.50
CA THR A 173 2.33 19.22 14.33
C THR A 173 3.74 18.86 14.82
N GLU A 174 3.85 17.84 15.67
CA GLU A 174 5.13 17.32 16.17
C GLU A 174 5.65 16.15 15.32
N GLY A 175 4.84 15.66 14.37
CA GLY A 175 5.12 14.53 13.49
C GLY A 175 4.88 13.20 14.19
N ASN A 176 4.00 13.13 15.17
CA ASN A 176 3.50 11.93 15.79
C ASN A 176 2.12 11.57 15.24
N LEU A 177 1.68 10.32 15.43
CA LEU A 177 0.38 9.88 15.01
C LEU A 177 -0.73 10.60 15.77
N ARG A 178 -1.65 11.23 15.04
CA ARG A 178 -2.81 11.89 15.63
C ARG A 178 -3.64 10.89 16.42
N GLN A 179 -4.11 11.33 17.57
CA GLN A 179 -4.82 10.48 18.52
C GLN A 179 -6.13 9.92 17.96
N GLU A 180 -6.84 10.66 17.10
CA GLU A 180 -8.07 10.18 16.46
C GLU A 180 -7.87 9.03 15.47
N TYR A 181 -6.64 8.82 15.01
CA TYR A 181 -6.32 7.77 14.05
C TYR A 181 -5.80 6.47 14.68
N SER A 182 -5.55 6.45 16.00
CA SER A 182 -5.00 5.26 16.64
C SER A 182 -5.37 5.16 18.13
N ASP A 183 -5.63 3.94 18.57
CA ASP A 183 -5.89 3.64 19.99
C ASP A 183 -4.62 3.25 20.75
N ASP A 184 -3.65 2.62 20.09
CA ASP A 184 -2.40 2.14 20.71
C ASP A 184 -1.17 2.97 20.31
N GLY A 185 -1.33 3.86 19.34
CA GLY A 185 -0.27 4.73 18.84
C GLY A 185 0.55 4.13 17.70
N ALA A 186 0.08 3.06 17.08
CA ALA A 186 0.69 2.40 15.92
C ALA A 186 -0.36 1.89 14.95
N HIS A 187 -1.29 1.02 15.41
CA HIS A 187 -2.36 0.48 14.57
C HIS A 187 -3.50 1.51 14.45
N LEU A 188 -4.13 1.51 13.28
CA LEU A 188 -5.08 2.56 12.95
C LEU A 188 -6.52 2.20 13.38
N THR A 189 -7.29 3.22 13.73
CA THR A 189 -8.74 3.16 13.81
C THR A 189 -9.35 3.04 12.40
N GLN A 190 -10.64 2.75 12.32
CA GLN A 190 -11.34 2.76 11.03
C GLN A 190 -11.22 4.12 10.31
N THR A 191 -11.26 5.21 11.05
CA THR A 191 -11.05 6.58 10.50
C THR A 191 -9.64 6.75 9.96
N GLY A 192 -8.62 6.23 10.67
CA GLY A 192 -7.24 6.25 10.20
C GLY A 192 -7.06 5.42 8.91
N TYR A 193 -7.66 4.23 8.83
CA TYR A 193 -7.65 3.42 7.59
C TYR A 193 -8.39 4.10 6.44
N ARG A 194 -9.48 4.84 6.73
CA ARG A 194 -10.16 5.64 5.70
C ARG A 194 -9.24 6.71 5.15
N ARG A 195 -8.50 7.40 6.02
CA ARG A 195 -7.55 8.42 5.61
C ARG A 195 -6.45 7.86 4.72
N VAL A 196 -5.90 6.68 5.07
CA VAL A 196 -4.93 5.97 4.23
C VAL A 196 -5.51 5.67 2.85
N ALA A 197 -6.73 5.14 2.78
CA ALA A 197 -7.39 4.82 1.52
C ALA A 197 -7.56 6.06 0.61
N GLU A 198 -7.90 7.21 1.19
CA GLU A 198 -8.05 8.48 0.46
C GLU A 198 -6.72 8.98 -0.12
N ILE A 199 -5.63 8.89 0.66
CA ILE A 199 -4.30 9.30 0.19
C ILE A 199 -3.83 8.38 -0.95
N ILE A 200 -4.02 7.08 -0.81
CA ILE A 200 -3.66 6.12 -1.86
C ILE A 200 -4.51 6.32 -3.12
N LEU A 201 -5.81 6.56 -2.98
CA LEU A 201 -6.67 6.89 -4.14
C LEU A 201 -6.14 8.13 -4.88
N HIS A 202 -5.77 9.18 -4.14
CA HIS A 202 -5.21 10.39 -4.74
C HIS A 202 -3.90 10.09 -5.51
N ALA A 203 -3.01 9.29 -4.92
CA ALA A 203 -1.76 8.88 -5.56
C ALA A 203 -2.00 8.03 -6.83
N LEU A 204 -3.06 7.22 -6.85
CA LEU A 204 -3.44 6.41 -8.01
C LEU A 204 -4.12 7.20 -9.14
N THR A 205 -4.49 8.46 -8.92
CA THR A 205 -5.26 9.27 -9.89
C THR A 205 -4.63 9.31 -11.29
N PRO A 206 -3.31 9.50 -11.47
CA PRO A 206 -2.69 9.47 -12.81
C PRO A 206 -2.89 8.14 -13.52
N LEU A 207 -2.64 7.02 -12.81
CA LEU A 207 -2.82 5.68 -13.36
C LEU A 207 -4.28 5.38 -13.72
N ILE A 208 -5.22 5.87 -12.91
CA ILE A 208 -6.66 5.74 -13.17
C ILE A 208 -7.04 6.50 -14.45
N ALA A 209 -6.55 7.73 -14.62
CA ALA A 209 -6.84 8.57 -15.80
C ALA A 209 -6.32 7.93 -17.10
N GLU A 210 -5.15 7.30 -17.07
CA GLU A 210 -4.62 6.55 -18.22
C GLU A 210 -5.44 5.31 -18.59
N ARG A 211 -6.30 4.84 -17.68
CA ARG A 211 -7.11 3.63 -17.80
C ARG A 211 -8.61 3.91 -17.94
N GLU A 212 -9.01 5.17 -17.88
CA GLU A 212 -10.39 5.57 -18.24
C GLU A 212 -10.58 5.37 -19.74
N PRO A 213 -11.70 4.74 -20.17
CA PRO A 213 -12.01 4.52 -21.59
C PRO A 213 -12.36 5.81 -22.29
#